data_1adb967f0890626303ae9e007f3de4be
#
_entry.id   1adb967f0890626303ae9e007f3de4be
#
_cell.length_a   1.000
_cell.length_b   1.000
_cell.length_c   1.000
_cell.angle_alpha   90.00
_cell.angle_beta   90.00
_cell.angle_gamma   90.00
#
_symmetry.space_group_name_H-M   'P 1'
#
loop_
_entity.id
_entity.type
_entity.pdbx_description
1 polymer ?
#
loop_
_entity_poly.entity_id
_entity_poly.type
_entity_poly.pdbx_seq_one_letter_code
_entity_poly.pdbx_strand_id
1 'polypeptide(L)'
;MAQAPPSASSDIPDEEPVAQVASQVSPSVVQVNVEAAQDTPFGTQEQQGLGSGVVYRQDGYVITNNHVVEGASEVNVAFADGTTEVGEVVGGDPRTDIAVVEVDRGGLPAASFSEDPPEIGRIAVAIGSPSGFESTVTAGVVSGLNREIPPEFTQGVQETALVDLIQTDAAISPGSSGGALAGREGEIIGVNIAYLPVTQGGAPTSGLGFAIPSSTATSIADQLIETGEVSRPLIGIIPIDISAQDAEQLGLSGVESGGAGVAEVEPGSPADEAGLEVEDVIVAFEGKPIEGSGDLFAALRDHAPGDTVELTVVRDGSEQTFDITLGEQS
;
A
#
# COMPACT_ATOMS: atom_id res chain seq x y z
N MET A 1 21.95 36.25 -22.14
CA MET A 1 22.13 34.91 -22.69
C MET A 1 22.23 34.00 -21.46
N ALA A 2 21.17 33.32 -21.12
CA ALA A 2 21.17 32.35 -20.05
C ALA A 2 21.84 31.07 -20.60
N GLN A 3 22.82 30.55 -19.89
CA GLN A 3 23.55 29.35 -20.23
C GLN A 3 22.65 28.16 -19.83
N ALA A 4 22.34 27.28 -20.79
CA ALA A 4 21.61 26.05 -20.52
C ALA A 4 22.37 25.22 -19.46
N PRO A 5 21.66 24.54 -18.53
CA PRO A 5 22.32 23.67 -17.58
C PRO A 5 23.06 22.54 -18.33
N PRO A 6 24.22 22.10 -17.81
CA PRO A 6 24.96 21.03 -18.44
C PRO A 6 24.10 19.75 -18.46
N SER A 7 23.97 19.16 -19.64
CA SER A 7 23.41 17.80 -19.77
C SER A 7 24.22 16.85 -18.88
N ALA A 8 23.56 16.19 -17.95
CA ALA A 8 24.19 15.18 -17.13
C ALA A 8 24.76 14.10 -18.08
N SER A 9 26.07 13.89 -18.01
CA SER A 9 26.74 12.84 -18.78
C SER A 9 26.32 11.47 -18.19
N SER A 10 25.87 10.57 -19.06
CA SER A 10 25.40 9.22 -18.74
C SER A 10 26.51 8.21 -18.33
N ASP A 11 27.66 8.69 -17.90
CA ASP A 11 28.79 7.84 -17.50
C ASP A 11 28.95 7.83 -15.97
N ILE A 12 27.91 7.34 -15.26
CA ILE A 12 28.05 7.01 -13.85
C ILE A 12 28.74 5.63 -13.76
N PRO A 13 29.88 5.51 -13.04
CA PRO A 13 30.58 4.24 -12.92
C PRO A 13 29.71 3.15 -12.28
N ASP A 14 29.87 1.88 -12.69
CA ASP A 14 29.21 0.70 -12.10
C ASP A 14 29.46 0.56 -10.59
N GLU A 15 30.44 1.28 -10.07
CA GLU A 15 30.81 1.30 -8.66
C GLU A 15 29.90 2.19 -7.79
N GLU A 16 28.99 2.98 -8.40
CA GLU A 16 28.05 3.86 -7.68
C GLU A 16 26.57 3.50 -7.95
N PRO A 17 26.11 2.34 -7.46
CA PRO A 17 24.77 1.84 -7.80
C PRO A 17 23.63 2.79 -7.38
N VAL A 18 23.77 3.52 -6.26
CA VAL A 18 22.76 4.48 -5.81
C VAL A 18 22.63 5.65 -6.79
N ALA A 19 23.75 6.17 -7.34
CA ALA A 19 23.71 7.23 -8.32
C ALA A 19 23.11 6.78 -9.65
N GLN A 20 23.36 5.53 -10.06
CA GLN A 20 22.73 4.94 -11.26
C GLN A 20 21.21 4.81 -11.08
N VAL A 21 20.75 4.24 -9.96
CA VAL A 21 19.32 4.12 -9.64
C VAL A 21 18.66 5.50 -9.60
N ALA A 22 19.29 6.48 -8.92
CA ALA A 22 18.78 7.85 -8.86
C ALA A 22 18.63 8.47 -10.25
N SER A 23 19.64 8.33 -11.11
CA SER A 23 19.60 8.86 -12.49
C SER A 23 18.50 8.21 -13.35
N GLN A 24 18.24 6.93 -13.15
CA GLN A 24 17.24 6.19 -13.90
C GLN A 24 15.82 6.51 -13.43
N VAL A 25 15.60 6.59 -12.11
CA VAL A 25 14.26 6.65 -11.51
C VAL A 25 13.77 8.09 -11.29
N SER A 26 14.67 9.05 -10.97
CA SER A 26 14.26 10.44 -10.68
C SER A 26 13.42 11.11 -11.78
N PRO A 27 13.60 10.84 -13.07
CA PRO A 27 12.72 11.41 -14.10
C PRO A 27 11.25 10.97 -13.98
N SER A 28 11.00 9.80 -13.38
CA SER A 28 9.66 9.23 -13.16
C SER A 28 9.05 9.66 -11.82
N VAL A 29 9.80 10.33 -10.95
CA VAL A 29 9.30 10.82 -9.66
C VAL A 29 8.83 12.26 -9.81
N VAL A 30 7.63 12.54 -9.39
CA VAL A 30 6.97 13.83 -9.47
C VAL A 30 6.67 14.37 -8.07
N GLN A 31 6.47 15.68 -7.98
CA GLN A 31 5.93 16.33 -6.81
C GLN A 31 4.41 16.45 -6.95
N VAL A 32 3.69 16.12 -5.90
CA VAL A 32 2.23 16.28 -5.80
C VAL A 32 1.95 17.39 -4.80
N ASN A 33 1.46 18.53 -5.30
CA ASN A 33 1.04 19.67 -4.49
C ASN A 33 -0.47 19.66 -4.41
N VAL A 34 -1.01 19.77 -3.21
CA VAL A 34 -2.46 19.75 -2.99
C VAL A 34 -2.90 20.99 -2.23
N GLU A 35 -4.09 21.49 -2.56
CA GLU A 35 -4.79 22.50 -1.81
C GLU A 35 -6.05 21.86 -1.24
N ALA A 36 -6.28 22.03 0.05
CA ALA A 36 -7.49 21.57 0.74
C ALA A 36 -8.16 22.74 1.44
N ALA A 37 -9.47 22.83 1.35
CA ALA A 37 -10.26 23.82 2.05
C ALA A 37 -10.76 23.23 3.37
N GLN A 38 -10.32 23.80 4.51
CA GLN A 38 -10.81 23.42 5.82
C GLN A 38 -11.77 24.48 6.36
N ASP A 39 -13.02 24.09 6.58
CA ASP A 39 -14.00 24.96 7.23
C ASP A 39 -13.72 25.05 8.73
N THR A 40 -13.47 26.26 9.19
CA THR A 40 -13.30 26.57 10.61
C THR A 40 -14.45 27.45 11.09
N PRO A 41 -14.72 27.54 12.40
CA PRO A 41 -15.71 28.46 12.94
C PRO A 41 -15.44 29.96 12.59
N PHE A 42 -14.26 30.28 12.07
CA PHE A 42 -13.82 31.60 11.69
C PHE A 42 -13.73 31.82 10.17
N GLY A 43 -14.19 30.85 9.36
CA GLY A 43 -14.16 30.86 7.90
C GLY A 43 -13.35 29.70 7.33
N THR A 44 -13.40 29.56 6.00
CA THR A 44 -12.63 28.56 5.27
C THR A 44 -11.15 28.93 5.25
N GLN A 45 -10.26 28.03 5.67
CA GLN A 45 -8.81 28.18 5.58
C GLN A 45 -8.28 27.24 4.49
N GLU A 46 -7.44 27.78 3.61
CA GLU A 46 -6.72 26.97 2.64
C GLU A 46 -5.49 26.35 3.34
N GLN A 47 -5.38 25.04 3.26
CA GLN A 47 -4.20 24.28 3.67
C GLN A 47 -3.51 23.75 2.43
N GLN A 48 -2.19 23.87 2.41
CA GLN A 48 -1.37 23.30 1.36
C GLN A 48 -0.68 22.03 1.88
N GLY A 49 -0.80 20.96 1.12
CA GLY A 49 -0.11 19.70 1.33
C GLY A 49 0.94 19.45 0.26
N LEU A 50 1.91 18.65 0.60
CA LEU A 50 3.02 18.30 -0.27
C LEU A 50 3.33 16.82 -0.14
N GLY A 51 3.37 16.14 -1.27
CA GLY A 51 3.82 14.75 -1.40
C GLY A 51 4.61 14.53 -2.68
N SER A 52 4.88 13.28 -2.94
CA SER A 52 5.52 12.80 -4.16
C SER A 52 4.58 11.85 -4.90
N GLY A 53 4.92 11.53 -6.15
CA GLY A 53 4.25 10.51 -6.93
C GLY A 53 5.25 9.81 -7.84
N VAL A 54 4.85 8.66 -8.37
CA VAL A 54 5.61 7.91 -9.37
C VAL A 54 4.77 7.79 -10.62
N VAL A 55 5.32 8.22 -11.75
CA VAL A 55 4.66 8.06 -13.06
C VAL A 55 4.49 6.57 -13.35
N TYR A 56 3.25 6.12 -13.36
CA TYR A 56 2.89 4.72 -13.56
C TYR A 56 2.75 4.38 -15.05
N ARG A 57 2.03 5.23 -15.79
CA ARG A 57 1.81 5.04 -17.23
C ARG A 57 2.24 6.27 -18.02
N GLN A 58 2.70 6.03 -19.26
CA GLN A 58 3.15 7.10 -20.14
C GLN A 58 2.03 8.04 -20.60
N ASP A 59 0.77 7.61 -20.46
CA ASP A 59 -0.44 8.34 -20.87
C ASP A 59 -1.01 9.26 -19.78
N GLY A 60 -0.33 9.41 -18.63
CA GLY A 60 -0.69 10.44 -17.66
C GLY A 60 -0.99 9.96 -16.24
N TYR A 61 -0.95 8.66 -15.97
CA TYR A 61 -1.27 8.15 -14.64
C TYR A 61 -0.07 8.16 -13.69
N VAL A 62 -0.30 8.70 -12.49
CA VAL A 62 0.68 8.83 -11.41
C VAL A 62 0.16 8.13 -10.17
N ILE A 63 0.93 7.21 -9.60
CA ILE A 63 0.66 6.60 -8.30
C ILE A 63 1.19 7.53 -7.20
N THR A 64 0.39 7.74 -6.15
CA THR A 64 0.79 8.46 -4.94
C THR A 64 0.13 7.80 -3.72
N ASN A 65 0.31 8.35 -2.51
CA ASN A 65 -0.45 7.90 -1.35
C ASN A 65 -1.83 8.56 -1.29
N ASN A 66 -2.81 7.82 -0.75
CA ASN A 66 -4.17 8.33 -0.56
C ASN A 66 -4.19 9.54 0.38
N HIS A 67 -3.48 9.47 1.51
CA HIS A 67 -3.42 10.58 2.46
C HIS A 67 -2.83 11.87 1.89
N VAL A 68 -2.09 11.80 0.76
CA VAL A 68 -1.55 13.00 0.09
C VAL A 68 -2.65 13.75 -0.64
N VAL A 69 -3.61 13.05 -1.24
CA VAL A 69 -4.65 13.63 -2.12
C VAL A 69 -6.04 13.62 -1.51
N GLU A 70 -6.24 12.95 -0.39
CA GLU A 70 -7.53 12.85 0.27
C GLU A 70 -8.05 14.23 0.69
N GLY A 71 -9.29 14.54 0.29
CA GLY A 71 -9.94 15.84 0.58
C GLY A 71 -9.32 17.03 -0.16
N ALA A 72 -8.40 16.81 -1.10
CA ALA A 72 -7.84 17.88 -1.91
C ALA A 72 -8.92 18.52 -2.80
N SER A 73 -8.96 19.85 -2.84
CA SER A 73 -9.80 20.61 -3.76
C SER A 73 -9.09 20.87 -5.10
N GLU A 74 -7.77 20.87 -5.10
CA GLU A 74 -6.91 21.02 -6.27
C GLU A 74 -5.65 20.18 -6.10
N VAL A 75 -5.24 19.51 -7.17
CA VAL A 75 -4.00 18.73 -7.23
C VAL A 75 -3.16 19.27 -8.39
N ASN A 76 -1.89 19.58 -8.12
CA ASN A 76 -0.93 20.03 -9.10
C ASN A 76 0.29 19.11 -9.10
N VAL A 77 0.61 18.53 -10.26
CA VAL A 77 1.73 17.60 -10.44
C VAL A 77 2.88 18.32 -11.12
N ALA A 78 4.01 18.44 -10.41
CA ALA A 78 5.23 19.06 -10.95
C ALA A 78 6.24 17.97 -11.33
N PHE A 79 6.72 18.04 -12.59
CA PHE A 79 7.59 17.06 -13.20
C PHE A 79 9.06 17.47 -13.12
N ALA A 80 9.96 16.50 -13.26
CA ALA A 80 11.41 16.71 -13.23
C ALA A 80 11.93 17.65 -14.33
N ASP A 81 11.19 17.86 -15.43
CA ASP A 81 11.52 18.81 -16.49
C ASP A 81 11.15 20.28 -16.17
N GLY A 82 10.57 20.51 -15.00
CA GLY A 82 10.16 21.83 -14.51
C GLY A 82 8.77 22.26 -14.95
N THR A 83 8.01 21.40 -15.62
CA THR A 83 6.60 21.66 -15.96
C THR A 83 5.68 21.26 -14.83
N THR A 84 4.50 21.88 -14.78
CA THR A 84 3.43 21.54 -13.82
C THR A 84 2.13 21.39 -14.59
N GLU A 85 1.38 20.34 -14.28
CA GLU A 85 0.06 20.06 -14.84
C GLU A 85 -0.97 19.94 -13.69
N VAL A 86 -2.20 20.30 -13.98
CA VAL A 86 -3.33 20.04 -13.08
C VAL A 86 -3.64 18.55 -13.14
N GLY A 87 -3.76 17.93 -11.98
CA GLY A 87 -4.11 16.51 -11.85
C GLY A 87 -5.56 16.33 -11.39
N GLU A 88 -6.19 15.29 -11.89
CA GLU A 88 -7.49 14.80 -11.44
C GLU A 88 -7.29 13.52 -10.62
N VAL A 89 -7.84 13.46 -9.41
CA VAL A 89 -7.81 12.23 -8.60
C VAL A 89 -8.76 11.21 -9.21
N VAL A 90 -8.23 10.14 -9.79
CA VAL A 90 -9.02 9.05 -10.38
C VAL A 90 -9.74 8.28 -9.29
N GLY A 91 -9.03 8.01 -8.19
CA GLY A 91 -9.54 7.35 -7.01
C GLY A 91 -8.44 7.13 -5.98
N GLY A 92 -8.85 6.70 -4.80
CA GLY A 92 -7.92 6.38 -3.72
C GLY A 92 -8.45 5.29 -2.81
N ASP A 93 -7.54 4.55 -2.21
CA ASP A 93 -7.84 3.50 -1.27
C ASP A 93 -7.20 3.78 0.09
N PRO A 94 -8.00 4.20 1.08
CA PRO A 94 -7.50 4.49 2.42
C PRO A 94 -6.83 3.28 3.12
N ARG A 95 -7.26 2.04 2.81
CA ARG A 95 -6.74 0.83 3.49
C ARG A 95 -5.31 0.48 3.09
N THR A 96 -4.97 0.65 1.81
CA THR A 96 -3.60 0.44 1.32
C THR A 96 -2.81 1.74 1.26
N ASP A 97 -3.48 2.90 1.44
CA ASP A 97 -2.90 4.23 1.29
C ASP A 97 -2.33 4.48 -0.12
N ILE A 98 -2.98 3.95 -1.15
CA ILE A 98 -2.65 4.20 -2.56
C ILE A 98 -3.74 5.03 -3.21
N ALA A 99 -3.33 5.99 -4.05
CA ALA A 99 -4.20 6.76 -4.92
C ALA A 99 -3.59 6.91 -6.32
N VAL A 100 -4.44 7.20 -7.29
CA VAL A 100 -4.05 7.50 -8.66
C VAL A 100 -4.49 8.91 -9.03
N VAL A 101 -3.57 9.66 -9.62
CA VAL A 101 -3.81 10.98 -10.19
C VAL A 101 -3.57 10.90 -11.70
N GLU A 102 -4.51 11.41 -12.50
CA GLU A 102 -4.39 11.55 -13.95
C GLU A 102 -4.03 12.99 -14.31
N VAL A 103 -3.10 13.17 -15.25
CA VAL A 103 -2.76 14.46 -15.87
C VAL A 103 -2.97 14.39 -17.36
N ASP A 104 -3.43 15.48 -17.98
CA ASP A 104 -3.59 15.56 -19.45
C ASP A 104 -2.24 15.75 -20.16
N ARG A 105 -1.37 14.74 -20.01
CA ARG A 105 -0.03 14.76 -20.58
C ARG A 105 0.45 13.37 -20.95
N GLY A 106 0.75 13.17 -22.24
CA GLY A 106 1.33 11.91 -22.74
C GLY A 106 2.86 11.96 -22.88
N GLY A 107 3.44 10.79 -23.09
CA GLY A 107 4.89 10.63 -23.30
C GLY A 107 5.70 10.81 -22.03
N LEU A 108 5.09 10.57 -20.88
CA LEU A 108 5.75 10.65 -19.57
C LEU A 108 6.77 9.52 -19.39
N PRO A 109 7.85 9.76 -18.64
CA PRO A 109 8.82 8.72 -18.29
C PRO A 109 8.23 7.80 -17.22
N ALA A 110 7.48 6.77 -17.64
CA ALA A 110 6.91 5.79 -16.72
C ALA A 110 8.00 4.94 -16.07
N ALA A 111 7.88 4.70 -14.76
CA ALA A 111 8.76 3.82 -14.02
C ALA A 111 8.46 2.34 -14.31
N SER A 112 9.45 1.48 -14.09
CA SER A 112 9.26 0.02 -14.09
C SER A 112 8.98 -0.44 -12.67
N PHE A 113 7.88 -1.15 -12.45
CA PHE A 113 7.51 -1.70 -11.14
C PHE A 113 7.86 -3.19 -11.08
N SER A 114 8.41 -3.63 -9.96
CA SER A 114 8.72 -5.04 -9.72
C SER A 114 7.42 -5.80 -9.41
N GLU A 115 7.26 -6.97 -10.01
CA GLU A 115 6.19 -7.92 -9.67
C GLU A 115 6.57 -8.80 -8.48
N ASP A 116 7.87 -9.04 -8.31
CA ASP A 116 8.39 -9.89 -7.25
C ASP A 116 8.69 -9.10 -5.96
N PRO A 117 8.46 -9.70 -4.78
CA PRO A 117 8.83 -9.08 -3.51
C PRO A 117 10.37 -8.95 -3.40
N PRO A 118 10.88 -7.85 -2.83
CA PRO A 118 12.31 -7.68 -2.67
C PRO A 118 12.88 -8.61 -1.58
N GLU A 119 14.14 -8.98 -1.72
CA GLU A 119 14.85 -9.76 -0.69
C GLU A 119 15.40 -8.87 0.43
N ILE A 120 15.29 -9.32 1.69
CA ILE A 120 15.89 -8.64 2.84
C ILE A 120 17.42 -8.53 2.66
N GLY A 121 17.96 -7.33 2.96
CA GLY A 121 19.38 -7.01 2.81
C GLY A 121 19.76 -6.47 1.43
N ARG A 122 18.86 -6.47 0.45
CA ARG A 122 19.10 -5.83 -0.86
C ARG A 122 19.06 -4.32 -0.74
N ILE A 123 19.78 -3.66 -1.63
CA ILE A 123 19.80 -2.18 -1.71
C ILE A 123 18.39 -1.63 -1.91
N ALA A 124 18.08 -0.58 -1.17
CA ALA A 124 16.83 0.17 -1.31
C ALA A 124 17.17 1.66 -1.40
N VAL A 125 16.70 2.32 -2.47
CA VAL A 125 16.92 3.73 -2.72
C VAL A 125 15.58 4.45 -2.65
N ALA A 126 15.38 5.27 -1.62
CA ALA A 126 14.20 6.08 -1.50
C ALA A 126 14.38 7.41 -2.26
N ILE A 127 13.43 7.71 -3.14
CA ILE A 127 13.42 8.89 -3.99
C ILE A 127 12.07 9.59 -3.81
N GLY A 128 12.11 10.87 -3.46
CA GLY A 128 10.95 11.74 -3.34
C GLY A 128 11.26 13.13 -3.85
N SER A 129 10.24 13.96 -3.99
CA SER A 129 10.37 15.34 -4.46
C SER A 129 9.79 16.35 -3.44
N PRO A 130 10.36 16.42 -2.20
CA PRO A 130 9.77 17.20 -1.11
C PRO A 130 9.89 18.72 -1.25
N SER A 131 10.70 19.22 -2.19
CA SER A 131 11.05 20.66 -2.26
C SER A 131 10.91 21.28 -3.66
N GLY A 132 10.07 20.69 -4.54
CA GLY A 132 9.97 21.14 -5.92
C GLY A 132 10.97 20.40 -6.83
N PHE A 133 11.52 21.01 -7.82
CA PHE A 133 12.28 20.42 -8.93
C PHE A 133 13.51 19.57 -8.58
N GLU A 134 13.88 19.44 -7.30
CA GLU A 134 15.03 18.64 -6.86
C GLU A 134 14.54 17.40 -6.10
N SER A 135 14.78 16.23 -6.69
CA SER A 135 14.55 14.95 -6.03
C SER A 135 15.50 14.77 -4.85
N THR A 136 14.98 14.37 -3.71
CA THR A 136 15.78 13.92 -2.57
C THR A 136 16.00 12.43 -2.68
N VAL A 137 17.25 12.01 -2.65
CA VAL A 137 17.66 10.59 -2.75
C VAL A 137 18.34 10.18 -1.46
N THR A 138 17.86 9.11 -0.87
CA THR A 138 18.50 8.44 0.27
C THR A 138 18.64 6.96 -0.02
N ALA A 139 19.60 6.28 0.60
CA ALA A 139 19.83 4.87 0.37
C ALA A 139 19.99 4.11 1.68
N GLY A 140 19.58 2.87 1.65
CA GLY A 140 19.69 1.89 2.71
C GLY A 140 19.50 0.49 2.13
N VAL A 141 18.88 -0.37 2.93
CA VAL A 141 18.55 -1.75 2.54
C VAL A 141 17.09 -2.07 2.86
N VAL A 142 16.55 -3.10 2.25
CA VAL A 142 15.32 -3.74 2.70
C VAL A 142 15.60 -4.39 4.04
N SER A 143 15.06 -3.83 5.12
CA SER A 143 15.31 -4.26 6.50
C SER A 143 14.32 -5.33 6.97
N GLY A 144 13.14 -5.41 6.36
CA GLY A 144 12.11 -6.38 6.69
C GLY A 144 10.96 -6.34 5.70
N LEU A 145 10.14 -7.38 5.73
CA LEU A 145 8.93 -7.52 4.93
C LEU A 145 7.75 -7.83 5.86
N ASN A 146 6.54 -7.74 5.33
CA ASN A 146 5.28 -8.05 6.02
C ASN A 146 5.18 -7.28 7.36
N ARG A 147 5.51 -5.98 7.31
CA ARG A 147 5.41 -5.11 8.49
C ARG A 147 4.03 -4.49 8.57
N GLU A 148 3.65 -4.21 9.81
CA GLU A 148 2.40 -3.53 10.14
C GLU A 148 2.68 -2.21 10.84
N ILE A 149 1.93 -1.16 10.46
CA ILE A 149 1.86 0.11 11.18
C ILE A 149 0.47 0.22 11.78
N PRO A 150 0.33 0.06 13.10
CA PRO A 150 -0.94 0.29 13.79
C PRO A 150 -1.44 1.74 13.65
N PRO A 151 -2.76 1.98 13.69
CA PRO A 151 -3.35 3.31 13.51
C PRO A 151 -2.80 4.37 14.48
N GLU A 152 -2.48 3.99 15.71
CA GLU A 152 -1.91 4.89 16.71
C GLU A 152 -0.55 5.50 16.32
N PHE A 153 0.18 4.88 15.39
CA PHE A 153 1.45 5.40 14.87
C PHE A 153 1.30 6.28 13.64
N THR A 154 0.11 6.34 13.05
CA THR A 154 -0.19 7.20 11.87
C THR A 154 -0.65 8.60 12.25
N GLN A 155 -0.66 8.93 13.55
CA GLN A 155 -1.10 10.23 14.08
C GLN A 155 -2.53 10.63 13.68
N GLY A 156 -3.41 9.64 13.48
CA GLY A 156 -4.81 9.84 13.11
C GLY A 156 -5.05 10.05 11.61
N VAL A 157 -4.01 9.84 10.80
CA VAL A 157 -4.15 9.91 9.33
C VAL A 157 -4.80 8.63 8.79
N GLN A 158 -4.58 7.49 9.46
CA GLN A 158 -5.19 6.21 9.10
C GLN A 158 -6.09 5.70 10.21
N GLU A 159 -7.28 5.25 9.87
CA GLU A 159 -8.24 4.65 10.80
C GLU A 159 -7.97 3.15 11.01
N THR A 160 -7.33 2.51 10.05
CA THR A 160 -6.97 1.08 10.05
C THR A 160 -5.46 0.90 10.03
N ALA A 161 -4.98 -0.27 10.46
CA ALA A 161 -3.57 -0.63 10.34
C ALA A 161 -3.17 -0.74 8.86
N LEU A 162 -2.00 -0.20 8.52
CA LEU A 162 -1.34 -0.50 7.25
C LEU A 162 -0.55 -1.79 7.40
N VAL A 163 -0.83 -2.77 6.57
CA VAL A 163 -0.23 -4.11 6.63
C VAL A 163 0.62 -4.42 5.41
N ASP A 164 1.41 -5.49 5.49
CA ASP A 164 2.23 -6.00 4.39
C ASP A 164 3.29 -5.02 3.87
N LEU A 165 3.83 -4.17 4.76
CA LEU A 165 4.76 -3.13 4.36
C LEU A 165 6.20 -3.64 4.26
N ILE A 166 6.96 -3.03 3.35
CA ILE A 166 8.42 -3.12 3.28
C ILE A 166 9.00 -2.15 4.32
N GLN A 167 9.91 -2.65 5.16
CA GLN A 167 10.71 -1.83 6.06
C GLN A 167 12.07 -1.55 5.43
N THR A 168 12.56 -0.31 5.54
CA THR A 168 13.89 0.10 5.09
C THR A 168 14.55 1.03 6.11
N ASP A 169 15.88 1.08 6.14
CA ASP A 169 16.66 2.08 6.87
C ASP A 169 17.08 3.28 6.00
N ALA A 170 16.69 3.28 4.71
CA ALA A 170 16.75 4.48 3.89
C ALA A 170 15.90 5.59 4.54
N ALA A 171 16.43 6.80 4.67
CA ALA A 171 15.73 7.89 5.32
C ALA A 171 14.54 8.35 4.48
N ILE A 172 13.32 8.15 4.98
CA ILE A 172 12.07 8.64 4.40
C ILE A 172 11.59 9.80 5.27
N SER A 173 11.34 10.95 4.65
CA SER A 173 10.98 12.20 5.33
C SER A 173 9.64 12.74 4.81
N PRO A 174 8.96 13.62 5.56
CA PRO A 174 7.75 14.29 5.08
C PRO A 174 7.96 14.92 3.70
N GLY A 175 7.00 14.73 2.80
CA GLY A 175 7.09 15.08 1.39
C GLY A 175 7.62 13.96 0.49
N SER A 176 8.23 12.90 1.04
CA SER A 176 8.58 11.69 0.29
C SER A 176 7.44 10.67 0.18
N SER A 177 6.31 10.87 0.90
CA SER A 177 5.09 10.06 0.76
C SER A 177 4.65 10.03 -0.69
N GLY A 178 4.34 8.84 -1.22
CA GLY A 178 3.96 8.62 -2.62
C GLY A 178 5.14 8.52 -3.58
N GLY A 179 6.37 8.81 -3.13
CA GLY A 179 7.59 8.65 -3.92
C GLY A 179 8.04 7.20 -4.04
N ALA A 180 9.12 6.98 -4.75
CA ALA A 180 9.65 5.66 -5.08
C ALA A 180 10.54 5.08 -3.99
N LEU A 181 10.39 3.80 -3.67
CA LEU A 181 11.44 2.95 -3.15
C LEU A 181 11.92 2.07 -4.29
N ALA A 182 13.15 2.25 -4.74
CA ALA A 182 13.71 1.55 -5.89
C ALA A 182 14.75 0.51 -5.47
N GLY A 183 14.78 -0.62 -6.18
CA GLY A 183 15.80 -1.65 -6.06
C GLY A 183 17.06 -1.31 -6.83
N ARG A 184 18.02 -2.22 -6.82
CA ARG A 184 19.34 -2.02 -7.42
C ARG A 184 19.31 -1.80 -8.93
N GLU A 185 18.38 -2.43 -9.62
CA GLU A 185 18.26 -2.39 -11.09
C GLU A 185 17.40 -1.17 -11.55
N GLY A 186 16.94 -0.32 -10.59
CA GLY A 186 16.11 0.86 -10.87
C GLY A 186 14.63 0.54 -11.04
N GLU A 187 14.20 -0.67 -10.71
CA GLU A 187 12.79 -1.05 -10.59
C GLU A 187 12.20 -0.50 -9.28
N ILE A 188 10.95 -0.09 -9.34
CA ILE A 188 10.20 0.32 -8.13
C ILE A 188 9.81 -0.94 -7.38
N ILE A 189 10.31 -1.10 -6.16
CA ILE A 189 9.98 -2.20 -5.25
C ILE A 189 8.86 -1.80 -4.27
N GLY A 190 8.59 -0.50 -4.12
CA GLY A 190 7.51 0.00 -3.29
C GLY A 190 7.27 1.50 -3.43
N VAL A 191 6.16 1.96 -2.84
CA VAL A 191 5.76 3.37 -2.73
C VAL A 191 6.00 3.84 -1.30
N ASN A 192 6.82 4.88 -1.13
CA ASN A 192 7.23 5.39 0.18
C ASN A 192 6.04 5.90 1.01
N ILE A 193 6.07 5.64 2.31
CA ILE A 193 5.16 6.20 3.30
C ILE A 193 5.99 6.97 4.32
N ALA A 194 5.79 8.28 4.43
CA ALA A 194 6.54 9.12 5.36
C ALA A 194 5.79 9.31 6.71
N TYR A 195 5.26 8.24 7.27
CA TYR A 195 4.85 8.27 8.67
C TYR A 195 6.08 8.13 9.56
N LEU A 196 6.21 9.05 10.51
CA LEU A 196 7.26 8.99 11.52
C LEU A 196 6.72 8.19 12.71
N PRO A 197 7.10 6.90 12.86
CA PRO A 197 6.80 6.21 14.10
C PRO A 197 7.42 7.00 15.25
N VAL A 198 6.60 7.39 16.21
CA VAL A 198 7.08 8.02 17.44
C VAL A 198 7.23 6.97 18.51
N THR A 199 8.30 7.06 19.31
CA THR A 199 8.44 6.24 20.52
C THR A 199 7.32 6.58 21.51
N GLN A 200 7.07 5.73 22.52
CA GLN A 200 6.14 6.03 23.62
C GLN A 200 6.42 7.37 24.34
N GLY A 201 7.57 7.97 24.11
CA GLY A 201 7.97 9.30 24.61
C GLY A 201 7.78 10.44 23.60
N GLY A 202 7.18 10.19 22.43
CA GLY A 202 6.93 11.20 21.39
C GLY A 202 8.16 11.59 20.57
N ALA A 203 9.31 10.90 20.72
CA ALA A 203 10.49 11.16 19.89
C ALA A 203 10.40 10.38 18.58
N PRO A 204 10.72 11.01 17.42
CA PRO A 204 10.74 10.29 16.15
C PRO A 204 11.81 9.18 16.18
N THR A 205 11.43 7.98 15.70
CA THR A 205 12.37 6.88 15.50
C THR A 205 13.17 7.13 14.23
N SER A 206 14.49 7.23 14.36
CA SER A 206 15.38 7.33 13.19
C SER A 206 15.71 5.94 12.63
N GLY A 207 15.83 5.82 11.30
CA GLY A 207 16.22 4.56 10.64
C GLY A 207 15.09 3.55 10.48
N LEU A 208 13.84 4.00 10.60
CA LEU A 208 12.65 3.22 10.26
C LEU A 208 11.88 3.95 9.16
N GLY A 209 11.97 3.45 7.94
CA GLY A 209 11.16 3.84 6.81
C GLY A 209 10.26 2.69 6.39
N PHE A 210 9.13 3.01 5.78
CA PHE A 210 8.18 2.04 5.27
C PHE A 210 7.76 2.37 3.84
N ALA A 211 7.43 1.33 3.08
CA ALA A 211 6.87 1.47 1.75
C ALA A 211 5.81 0.39 1.50
N ILE A 212 4.79 0.74 0.71
CA ILE A 212 3.78 -0.19 0.21
C ILE A 212 4.43 -0.99 -0.92
N PRO A 213 4.36 -2.34 -0.95
CA PRO A 213 4.94 -3.14 -2.02
C PRO A 213 4.44 -2.71 -3.41
N SER A 214 5.31 -2.77 -4.40
CA SER A 214 4.97 -2.41 -5.79
C SER A 214 3.83 -3.26 -6.34
N SER A 215 3.77 -4.55 -6.05
CA SER A 215 2.68 -5.43 -6.46
C SER A 215 1.32 -4.99 -5.91
N THR A 216 1.27 -4.58 -4.64
CA THR A 216 0.06 -3.98 -4.04
C THR A 216 -0.29 -2.65 -4.72
N ALA A 217 0.70 -1.76 -4.88
CA ALA A 217 0.48 -0.44 -5.46
C ALA A 217 -0.03 -0.52 -6.91
N THR A 218 0.53 -1.40 -7.74
CA THR A 218 0.09 -1.57 -9.13
C THR A 218 -1.28 -2.24 -9.24
N SER A 219 -1.57 -3.27 -8.42
CA SER A 219 -2.88 -3.94 -8.39
C SER A 219 -4.00 -2.97 -8.02
N ILE A 220 -3.78 -2.12 -7.01
CA ILE A 220 -4.74 -1.08 -6.60
C ILE A 220 -4.86 0.00 -7.69
N ALA A 221 -3.73 0.46 -8.23
CA ALA A 221 -3.74 1.49 -9.27
C ALA A 221 -4.51 1.03 -10.53
N ASP A 222 -4.35 -0.23 -10.95
CA ASP A 222 -5.08 -0.77 -12.09
C ASP A 222 -6.59 -0.79 -11.86
N GLN A 223 -7.05 -1.21 -10.67
CA GLN A 223 -8.46 -1.16 -10.31
C GLN A 223 -9.00 0.28 -10.30
N LEU A 224 -8.28 1.22 -9.69
CA LEU A 224 -8.67 2.62 -9.64
C LEU A 224 -8.75 3.23 -11.05
N ILE A 225 -7.82 2.90 -11.95
CA ILE A 225 -7.85 3.38 -13.35
C ILE A 225 -9.02 2.77 -14.12
N GLU A 226 -9.38 1.52 -13.85
CA GLU A 226 -10.42 0.80 -14.59
C GLU A 226 -11.81 1.16 -14.11
N THR A 227 -12.03 1.33 -12.80
CA THR A 227 -13.35 1.48 -12.18
C THR A 227 -13.53 2.74 -11.34
N GLY A 228 -12.44 3.40 -10.95
CA GLY A 228 -12.45 4.51 -9.98
C GLY A 228 -12.49 4.07 -8.51
N GLU A 229 -12.69 2.80 -8.25
CA GLU A 229 -12.87 2.24 -6.91
C GLU A 229 -12.08 0.94 -6.76
N VAL A 230 -11.77 0.58 -5.51
CA VAL A 230 -11.12 -0.69 -5.18
C VAL A 230 -12.16 -1.67 -4.66
N SER A 231 -12.37 -2.72 -5.42
CA SER A 231 -13.28 -3.80 -5.06
C SER A 231 -12.54 -4.87 -4.26
N ARG A 232 -13.10 -5.26 -3.12
CA ARG A 232 -12.53 -6.30 -2.27
C ARG A 232 -13.52 -7.44 -2.05
N PRO A 233 -13.03 -8.68 -2.17
CA PRO A 233 -13.86 -9.82 -1.82
C PRO A 233 -14.18 -9.81 -0.33
N LEU A 234 -15.43 -10.05 0.01
CA LEU A 234 -15.95 -10.08 1.37
C LEU A 234 -16.55 -11.45 1.66
N ILE A 235 -16.14 -12.07 2.78
CA ILE A 235 -16.84 -13.22 3.35
C ILE A 235 -17.94 -12.72 4.32
N GLY A 236 -17.67 -11.66 5.08
CA GLY A 236 -18.61 -11.09 6.05
C GLY A 236 -18.51 -11.75 7.43
N ILE A 237 -17.29 -11.98 7.91
CA ILE A 237 -16.99 -12.46 9.25
C ILE A 237 -15.98 -11.54 9.95
N ILE A 238 -15.96 -11.59 11.27
CA ILE A 238 -14.83 -11.09 12.07
C ILE A 238 -14.01 -12.30 12.49
N PRO A 239 -12.84 -12.53 11.86
CA PRO A 239 -12.00 -13.66 12.24
C PRO A 239 -11.13 -13.33 13.44
N ILE A 240 -10.79 -14.36 14.22
CA ILE A 240 -9.78 -14.33 15.29
C ILE A 240 -8.78 -15.46 15.06
N ASP A 241 -7.54 -15.25 15.49
CA ASP A 241 -6.54 -16.32 15.42
C ASP A 241 -6.80 -17.37 16.49
N ILE A 242 -6.88 -18.63 16.07
CA ILE A 242 -6.90 -19.81 16.95
C ILE A 242 -5.60 -20.56 16.73
N SER A 243 -4.66 -20.43 17.66
CA SER A 243 -3.42 -21.20 17.57
C SER A 243 -3.65 -22.68 17.88
N ALA A 244 -2.74 -23.56 17.45
CA ALA A 244 -2.77 -24.98 17.81
C ALA A 244 -2.83 -25.20 19.34
N GLN A 245 -2.16 -24.33 20.11
CA GLN A 245 -2.19 -24.37 21.57
C GLN A 245 -3.56 -23.97 22.15
N ASP A 246 -4.20 -22.94 21.56
CA ASP A 246 -5.56 -22.54 21.97
C ASP A 246 -6.56 -23.62 21.65
N ALA A 247 -6.47 -24.23 20.46
CA ALA A 247 -7.30 -25.35 20.05
C ALA A 247 -7.20 -26.55 21.02
N GLU A 248 -5.98 -26.91 21.45
CA GLU A 248 -5.75 -27.95 22.45
C GLU A 248 -6.37 -27.58 23.79
N GLN A 249 -6.19 -26.35 24.28
CA GLN A 249 -6.75 -25.89 25.56
C GLN A 249 -8.28 -25.83 25.56
N LEU A 250 -8.88 -25.45 24.42
CA LEU A 250 -10.33 -25.37 24.24
C LEU A 250 -10.94 -26.74 23.88
N GLY A 251 -10.12 -27.76 23.60
CA GLY A 251 -10.56 -29.08 23.23
C GLY A 251 -11.19 -29.17 21.83
N LEU A 252 -10.76 -28.29 20.92
CA LEU A 252 -11.24 -28.24 19.55
C LEU A 252 -10.58 -29.37 18.72
N SER A 253 -11.31 -30.47 18.53
CA SER A 253 -10.86 -31.57 17.68
C SER A 253 -10.91 -31.16 16.22
N GLY A 254 -9.90 -31.51 15.41
CA GLY A 254 -9.82 -31.17 13.98
C GLY A 254 -9.13 -29.83 13.68
N VAL A 255 -8.54 -29.17 14.69
CA VAL A 255 -7.84 -27.87 14.56
C VAL A 255 -6.38 -28.02 15.04
N GLU A 256 -5.67 -29.05 14.53
CA GLU A 256 -4.32 -29.37 15.03
C GLU A 256 -3.26 -28.33 14.62
N SER A 257 -3.45 -27.60 13.51
CA SER A 257 -2.51 -26.59 13.02
C SER A 257 -2.91 -25.16 13.37
N GLY A 258 -4.05 -24.97 14.04
CA GLY A 258 -4.67 -23.67 14.21
C GLY A 258 -5.72 -23.39 13.13
N GLY A 259 -6.19 -22.14 13.07
CA GLY A 259 -7.18 -21.71 12.09
C GLY A 259 -7.71 -20.29 12.33
N ALA A 260 -8.59 -19.84 11.46
CA ALA A 260 -9.31 -18.58 11.64
C ALA A 260 -10.68 -18.85 12.28
N GLY A 261 -10.80 -18.55 13.57
CA GLY A 261 -12.06 -18.69 14.32
C GLY A 261 -13.05 -17.59 13.96
N VAL A 262 -14.32 -17.91 13.81
CA VAL A 262 -15.40 -16.97 13.50
C VAL A 262 -15.94 -16.37 14.79
N ALA A 263 -15.56 -15.12 15.11
CA ALA A 263 -16.03 -14.41 16.29
C ALA A 263 -17.40 -13.75 16.06
N GLU A 264 -17.68 -13.33 14.83
CA GLU A 264 -18.94 -12.71 14.43
C GLU A 264 -19.23 -13.02 12.96
N VAL A 265 -20.50 -13.20 12.62
CA VAL A 265 -21.00 -13.31 11.25
C VAL A 265 -21.91 -12.12 11.00
N GLU A 266 -21.62 -11.36 9.97
CA GLU A 266 -22.41 -10.18 9.58
C GLU A 266 -23.74 -10.61 8.96
N PRO A 267 -24.89 -10.16 9.48
CA PRO A 267 -26.19 -10.56 8.96
C PRO A 267 -26.40 -10.16 7.50
N GLY A 268 -26.81 -11.09 6.66
CA GLY A 268 -27.00 -10.90 5.23
C GLY A 268 -25.71 -10.91 4.42
N SER A 269 -24.59 -11.26 5.03
CA SER A 269 -23.31 -11.45 4.35
C SER A 269 -23.23 -12.80 3.62
N PRO A 270 -22.27 -13.00 2.72
CA PRO A 270 -21.99 -14.30 2.11
C PRO A 270 -21.79 -15.44 3.10
N ALA A 271 -21.16 -15.17 4.24
CA ALA A 271 -20.99 -16.15 5.33
C ALA A 271 -22.34 -16.57 5.95
N ASP A 272 -23.20 -15.58 6.24
CA ASP A 272 -24.55 -15.83 6.78
C ASP A 272 -25.42 -16.62 5.79
N GLU A 273 -25.39 -16.22 4.51
CA GLU A 273 -26.12 -16.92 3.44
C GLU A 273 -25.62 -18.36 3.22
N ALA A 274 -24.32 -18.59 3.36
CA ALA A 274 -23.71 -19.93 3.27
C ALA A 274 -23.94 -20.78 4.54
N GLY A 275 -24.35 -20.16 5.65
CA GLY A 275 -24.64 -20.82 6.91
C GLY A 275 -23.42 -21.03 7.80
N LEU A 276 -22.40 -20.15 7.71
CA LEU A 276 -21.36 -20.07 8.73
C LEU A 276 -21.97 -19.55 10.05
N GLU A 277 -21.41 -20.02 11.14
CA GLU A 277 -21.87 -19.66 12.50
C GLU A 277 -20.70 -19.18 13.35
N VAL A 278 -21.02 -18.44 14.40
CA VAL A 278 -20.02 -18.07 15.43
C VAL A 278 -19.49 -19.37 16.08
N GLU A 279 -18.20 -19.37 16.45
CA GLU A 279 -17.44 -20.52 16.96
C GLU A 279 -17.00 -21.53 15.88
N ASP A 280 -17.33 -21.35 14.62
CA ASP A 280 -16.68 -22.09 13.53
C ASP A 280 -15.18 -21.77 13.48
N VAL A 281 -14.37 -22.74 13.07
CA VAL A 281 -12.94 -22.52 12.82
C VAL A 281 -12.64 -22.89 11.37
N ILE A 282 -12.26 -21.91 10.55
CA ILE A 282 -11.83 -22.11 9.17
C ILE A 282 -10.42 -22.67 9.19
N VAL A 283 -10.25 -23.88 8.65
CA VAL A 283 -8.99 -24.63 8.63
C VAL A 283 -8.42 -24.81 7.23
N ALA A 284 -9.23 -24.59 6.17
CA ALA A 284 -8.73 -24.55 4.81
C ALA A 284 -9.58 -23.63 3.91
N PHE A 285 -8.92 -23.07 2.89
CA PHE A 285 -9.50 -22.26 1.83
C PHE A 285 -9.08 -22.88 0.48
N GLU A 286 -10.04 -23.36 -0.31
CA GLU A 286 -9.79 -24.10 -1.56
C GLU A 286 -8.76 -25.24 -1.38
N GLY A 287 -8.87 -25.96 -0.28
CA GLY A 287 -7.98 -27.07 0.07
C GLY A 287 -6.57 -26.66 0.53
N LYS A 288 -6.25 -25.37 0.59
CA LYS A 288 -5.00 -24.87 1.17
C LYS A 288 -5.20 -24.65 2.68
N PRO A 289 -4.28 -25.10 3.55
CA PRO A 289 -4.40 -24.91 4.99
C PRO A 289 -4.46 -23.42 5.38
N ILE A 290 -5.30 -23.10 6.36
CA ILE A 290 -5.41 -21.82 7.04
C ILE A 290 -5.00 -22.02 8.50
N GLU A 291 -3.90 -21.39 8.92
CA GLU A 291 -3.36 -21.49 10.28
C GLU A 291 -3.78 -20.29 11.16
N GLY A 292 -4.37 -19.24 10.53
CA GLY A 292 -4.86 -18.03 11.20
C GLY A 292 -5.58 -17.08 10.26
N SER A 293 -6.08 -15.98 10.80
CA SER A 293 -6.78 -14.92 10.03
C SER A 293 -5.91 -14.30 8.96
N GLY A 294 -4.59 -14.21 9.17
CA GLY A 294 -3.64 -13.70 8.18
C GLY A 294 -3.64 -14.53 6.89
N ASP A 295 -3.66 -15.87 7.00
CA ASP A 295 -3.70 -16.77 5.85
C ASP A 295 -5.02 -16.66 5.10
N LEU A 296 -6.14 -16.51 5.84
CA LEU A 296 -7.45 -16.30 5.24
C LEU A 296 -7.51 -15.01 4.42
N PHE A 297 -6.99 -13.90 4.96
CA PHE A 297 -6.92 -12.65 4.23
C PHE A 297 -5.97 -12.72 3.03
N ALA A 298 -4.86 -13.44 3.14
CA ALA A 298 -3.94 -13.67 2.03
C ALA A 298 -4.61 -14.47 0.91
N ALA A 299 -5.34 -15.54 1.25
CA ALA A 299 -6.06 -16.36 0.29
C ALA A 299 -7.17 -15.56 -0.45
N LEU A 300 -7.88 -14.67 0.26
CA LEU A 300 -8.92 -13.82 -0.32
C LEU A 300 -8.39 -12.82 -1.36
N ARG A 301 -7.15 -12.35 -1.24
CA ARG A 301 -6.59 -11.35 -2.18
C ARG A 301 -6.53 -11.81 -3.64
N ASP A 302 -6.45 -13.12 -3.86
CA ASP A 302 -6.35 -13.71 -5.20
C ASP A 302 -7.73 -13.86 -5.88
N HIS A 303 -8.82 -13.42 -5.21
CA HIS A 303 -10.19 -13.57 -5.68
C HIS A 303 -10.88 -12.22 -5.88
N ALA A 304 -11.95 -12.24 -6.68
CA ALA A 304 -12.82 -11.09 -6.93
C ALA A 304 -14.21 -11.27 -6.28
N PRO A 305 -14.93 -10.18 -5.97
CA PRO A 305 -16.35 -10.26 -5.65
C PRO A 305 -17.11 -11.02 -6.72
N GLY A 306 -18.00 -11.92 -6.28
CA GLY A 306 -18.76 -12.81 -7.16
C GLY A 306 -18.10 -14.17 -7.42
N ASP A 307 -16.81 -14.35 -7.08
CA ASP A 307 -16.19 -15.68 -7.13
C ASP A 307 -16.81 -16.59 -6.06
N THR A 308 -16.93 -17.87 -6.39
CA THR A 308 -17.35 -18.88 -5.41
C THR A 308 -16.14 -19.67 -4.96
N VAL A 309 -15.89 -19.66 -3.66
CA VAL A 309 -14.74 -20.31 -3.01
C VAL A 309 -15.22 -21.36 -2.02
N GLU A 310 -14.42 -22.42 -1.88
CA GLU A 310 -14.67 -23.50 -0.91
C GLU A 310 -13.92 -23.22 0.40
N LEU A 311 -14.67 -23.18 1.54
CA LEU A 311 -14.09 -23.15 2.88
C LEU A 311 -14.28 -24.49 3.57
N THR A 312 -13.20 -25.04 4.15
CA THR A 312 -13.30 -26.14 5.11
C THR A 312 -13.32 -25.56 6.52
N VAL A 313 -14.34 -25.91 7.27
CA VAL A 313 -14.63 -25.39 8.61
C VAL A 313 -14.75 -26.55 9.58
N VAL A 314 -14.24 -26.37 10.79
CA VAL A 314 -14.49 -27.28 11.92
C VAL A 314 -15.59 -26.68 12.78
N ARG A 315 -16.71 -27.40 12.89
CA ARG A 315 -17.86 -27.11 13.74
C ARG A 315 -18.16 -28.31 14.63
N ASP A 316 -18.23 -28.14 15.93
CA ASP A 316 -18.48 -29.23 16.92
C ASP A 316 -17.50 -30.41 16.74
N GLY A 317 -16.25 -30.16 16.39
CA GLY A 317 -15.21 -31.17 16.21
C GLY A 317 -15.37 -32.01 14.92
N SER A 318 -16.15 -31.55 13.96
CA SER A 318 -16.35 -32.19 12.66
C SER A 318 -16.07 -31.20 11.51
N GLU A 319 -15.31 -31.67 10.51
CA GLU A 319 -15.11 -30.88 9.29
C GLU A 319 -16.39 -30.82 8.48
N GLN A 320 -16.67 -29.62 7.96
CA GLN A 320 -17.75 -29.31 7.01
C GLN A 320 -17.21 -28.42 5.93
N THR A 321 -17.76 -28.54 4.73
CA THR A 321 -17.37 -27.73 3.59
C THR A 321 -18.51 -26.78 3.21
N PHE A 322 -18.16 -25.51 2.98
CA PHE A 322 -19.09 -24.45 2.58
C PHE A 322 -18.62 -23.81 1.28
N ASP A 323 -19.51 -23.73 0.30
CA ASP A 323 -19.30 -22.91 -0.90
C ASP A 323 -19.81 -21.50 -0.62
N ILE A 324 -18.93 -20.51 -0.69
CA ILE A 324 -19.24 -19.11 -0.41
C ILE A 324 -19.06 -18.29 -1.68
N THR A 325 -20.11 -17.62 -2.13
CA THR A 325 -19.98 -16.61 -3.18
C THR A 325 -19.58 -15.30 -2.53
N LEU A 326 -18.35 -14.85 -2.81
CA LEU A 326 -17.76 -13.65 -2.21
C LEU A 326 -18.59 -12.41 -2.54
N GLY A 327 -18.91 -11.64 -1.53
CA GLY A 327 -19.51 -10.32 -1.67
C GLY A 327 -18.47 -9.26 -1.99
N GLU A 328 -18.96 -8.04 -2.13
CA GLU A 328 -18.12 -6.86 -2.33
C GLU A 328 -18.12 -6.01 -1.07
N GLN A 329 -16.92 -5.69 -0.60
CA GLN A 329 -16.72 -4.71 0.45
C GLN A 329 -16.48 -3.36 -0.20
N SER A 330 -17.44 -2.46 -0.09
CA SER A 330 -17.35 -1.06 -0.50
C SER A 330 -16.69 -0.17 0.56
#